data_f6ac318ed2e62569c7d8577b0e83b547
#
_entry.id   f6ac318ed2e62569c7d8577b0e83b547
#
_cell.length_a   1.000
_cell.length_b   1.000
_cell.length_c   1.000
_cell.angle_alpha   90.00
_cell.angle_beta   90.00
_cell.angle_gamma   90.00
#
_symmetry.space_group_name_H-M   'P 1'
#
loop_
_entity.id
_entity.type
_entity.pdbx_description
1 polymer ?
#
loop_
_entity_poly.entity_id
_entity_poly.type
_entity_poly.pdbx_seq_one_letter_code
_entity_poly.pdbx_strand_id
1 'polypeptide(L)'
;MSDETIEKDDFSTEHSDYKPADTSNESVRHQLSGMYQNWFLDYASYVILERAVPHINDGLKPVQRRILHSMKRLDDGRYNKVANIVGHTMQFHPHGDASIGDALVQLGQKDLLVDCQGNWGNILTGDSAAAPRYIEARLSKFALDVVFNPKTTEWKLSYDGRNKEPITLPVKFPLLLAQGVEGIAVGLSSKILPHNFNELCDAAIAHLHNEPFQLYPDFQTGGSIDVSKYNDGERGGVVKVRAKITKLDNKTLAITEIPYGKTTSTLIDSILKAVEKGKIKVRKVDDNTSAQVEILVHLAPGVSSDKTLDALYAFTDCEISISPNCCVIDDQKPHFLTVSDVLKKSVSNTMNLLRMELEIRKRELQENLHFASLEKIFIEERIYKDKEFEQAPNMDAACEYIDERLTPFYPMFIREVTKEDILRLMEIKMARILKFNKDKANESIARMNEEIEAINRDLNDMVRVTTDWFQMLKDKYGKDHPRVTELRNFDTIVAAKVVEANEKLYINREEGFIGTGLKKDEFVTN
;
A
#
# COMPACT_ATOMS: atom_id res chain seq x y z
N MET A 1 -39.28 20.03 -3.04
CA MET A 1 -39.55 19.39 -1.75
C MET A 1 -39.55 17.90 -2.04
N SER A 2 -38.42 17.27 -1.89
CA SER A 2 -38.25 15.82 -1.97
C SER A 2 -37.47 15.44 -0.70
N ASP A 3 -38.15 14.72 0.18
CA ASP A 3 -37.61 14.15 1.42
C ASP A 3 -36.50 13.16 1.08
N GLU A 4 -35.27 13.49 1.42
CA GLU A 4 -34.18 12.51 1.53
C GLU A 4 -34.35 11.77 2.87
N THR A 5 -34.89 10.55 2.79
CA THR A 5 -34.88 9.60 3.89
C THR A 5 -33.44 9.15 4.13
N ILE A 6 -32.86 9.62 5.23
CA ILE A 6 -31.61 9.08 5.79
C ILE A 6 -31.89 7.65 6.24
N GLU A 7 -31.37 6.65 5.52
CA GLU A 7 -31.34 5.26 5.97
C GLU A 7 -30.54 5.17 7.28
N LYS A 8 -31.21 4.72 8.33
CA LYS A 8 -30.57 4.36 9.59
C LYS A 8 -29.86 3.03 9.40
N ASP A 9 -28.55 3.07 9.28
CA ASP A 9 -27.73 1.87 9.39
C ASP A 9 -27.85 1.29 10.80
N ASP A 10 -28.40 0.09 10.87
CA ASP A 10 -28.60 -0.69 12.08
C ASP A 10 -27.26 -1.32 12.50
N PHE A 11 -26.51 -0.62 13.36
CA PHE A 11 -25.25 -1.10 13.92
C PHE A 11 -25.50 -2.02 15.12
N SER A 12 -25.74 -3.30 14.88
CA SER A 12 -25.62 -4.32 15.93
C SER A 12 -24.19 -4.86 15.96
N THR A 13 -23.31 -4.25 16.74
CA THR A 13 -22.01 -4.81 17.08
C THR A 13 -22.10 -5.55 18.41
N GLU A 14 -21.93 -6.85 18.39
CA GLU A 14 -21.69 -7.69 19.57
C GLU A 14 -20.30 -7.38 20.16
N HIS A 15 -20.14 -6.33 20.90
CA HIS A 15 -19.09 -6.11 21.91
C HIS A 15 -19.41 -4.88 22.77
N SER A 16 -20.57 -4.90 23.40
CA SER A 16 -20.78 -4.14 24.63
C SER A 16 -21.70 -4.95 25.54
N ASP A 17 -21.34 -5.07 26.80
CA ASP A 17 -22.23 -5.56 27.86
C ASP A 17 -23.43 -4.60 28.09
N TYR A 18 -24.01 -4.10 26.99
CA TYR A 18 -25.19 -3.25 27.03
C TYR A 18 -26.43 -4.14 27.28
N LYS A 19 -26.84 -4.23 28.52
CA LYS A 19 -28.21 -4.68 28.86
C LYS A 19 -29.15 -3.53 28.58
N PRO A 20 -30.11 -3.68 27.65
CA PRO A 20 -31.15 -2.67 27.49
C PRO A 20 -31.84 -2.43 28.84
N ALA A 21 -31.94 -1.17 29.22
CA ALA A 21 -32.71 -0.81 30.40
C ALA A 21 -34.18 -1.21 30.19
N ASP A 22 -34.80 -1.77 31.23
CA ASP A 22 -36.16 -2.22 31.29
C ASP A 22 -37.12 -1.11 30.81
N THR A 23 -37.83 -1.33 29.70
CA THR A 23 -38.69 -0.35 29.04
C THR A 23 -40.08 -0.28 29.68
N SER A 24 -40.17 -0.04 30.98
CA SER A 24 -41.40 0.35 31.64
C SER A 24 -41.51 1.87 31.68
N ASN A 25 -42.17 2.46 30.69
CA ASN A 25 -42.79 3.80 30.63
C ASN A 25 -42.11 5.02 31.25
N GLU A 26 -40.76 5.01 31.46
CA GLU A 26 -40.02 6.20 31.81
C GLU A 26 -39.24 6.70 30.57
N SER A 27 -39.35 7.99 30.28
CA SER A 27 -38.56 8.63 29.23
C SER A 27 -37.09 8.34 29.44
N VAL A 28 -36.45 7.59 28.52
CA VAL A 28 -35.01 7.24 28.57
C VAL A 28 -34.22 8.53 28.50
N ARG A 29 -33.64 8.95 29.61
CA ARG A 29 -32.77 10.14 29.68
C ARG A 29 -31.31 9.69 29.54
N HIS A 30 -30.71 9.97 28.39
CA HIS A 30 -29.29 9.79 28.22
C HIS A 30 -28.53 11.06 28.64
N GLN A 31 -27.50 10.89 29.46
CA GLN A 31 -26.61 12.00 29.74
C GLN A 31 -25.71 12.24 28.52
N LEU A 32 -25.61 13.48 28.06
CA LEU A 32 -24.78 13.88 26.93
C LEU A 32 -23.31 13.48 27.11
N SER A 33 -22.80 13.53 28.36
CA SER A 33 -21.48 13.05 28.73
C SER A 33 -21.27 11.54 28.44
N GLY A 34 -22.27 10.70 28.72
CA GLY A 34 -22.22 9.27 28.44
C GLY A 34 -22.22 8.96 26.92
N MET A 35 -22.99 9.73 26.14
CA MET A 35 -22.99 9.62 24.69
C MET A 35 -21.60 9.97 24.10
N TYR A 36 -20.97 11.05 24.57
CA TYR A 36 -19.61 11.41 24.13
C TYR A 36 -18.57 10.40 24.62
N GLN A 37 -18.69 9.92 25.84
CA GLN A 37 -17.68 9.03 26.44
C GLN A 37 -17.71 7.63 25.83
N ASN A 38 -18.88 7.11 25.48
CA ASN A 38 -19.03 5.73 24.98
C ASN A 38 -19.22 5.72 23.45
N TRP A 39 -20.30 6.27 22.94
CA TRP A 39 -20.66 6.09 21.51
C TRP A 39 -19.72 6.85 20.56
N PHE A 40 -19.37 8.10 20.91
CA PHE A 40 -18.47 8.87 20.05
C PHE A 40 -17.05 8.29 20.07
N LEU A 41 -16.57 7.85 21.24
CA LEU A 41 -15.25 7.24 21.35
C LEU A 41 -15.17 5.92 20.61
N ASP A 42 -16.20 5.07 20.72
CA ASP A 42 -16.27 3.79 20.00
C ASP A 42 -16.29 4.02 18.49
N TYR A 43 -17.12 4.96 18.01
CA TYR A 43 -17.14 5.32 16.60
C TYR A 43 -15.81 5.93 16.13
N ALA A 44 -15.21 6.82 16.90
CA ALA A 44 -13.92 7.42 16.58
C ALA A 44 -12.81 6.35 16.50
N SER A 45 -12.78 5.42 17.46
CA SER A 45 -11.84 4.29 17.48
C SER A 45 -12.03 3.39 16.25
N TYR A 46 -13.28 3.06 15.92
CA TYR A 46 -13.60 2.28 14.72
C TYR A 46 -13.10 2.97 13.44
N VAL A 47 -13.38 4.27 13.26
CA VAL A 47 -12.94 5.01 12.07
C VAL A 47 -11.42 5.08 11.97
N ILE A 48 -10.72 5.21 13.09
CA ILE A 48 -9.26 5.25 13.15
C ILE A 48 -8.67 3.88 12.79
N LEU A 49 -9.09 2.81 13.49
CA LEU A 49 -8.47 1.49 13.43
C LEU A 49 -8.94 0.67 12.22
N GLU A 50 -10.22 0.76 11.86
CA GLU A 50 -10.85 -0.14 10.87
C GLU A 50 -11.20 0.54 9.53
N ARG A 51 -10.85 1.84 9.34
CA ARG A 51 -11.21 2.53 8.08
C ARG A 51 -10.11 3.42 7.50
N ALA A 52 -9.64 4.43 8.25
CA ALA A 52 -8.93 5.57 7.67
C ALA A 52 -7.41 5.46 7.71
N VAL A 53 -6.85 4.85 8.76
CA VAL A 53 -5.40 4.81 9.01
C VAL A 53 -4.82 3.47 8.58
N PRO A 54 -3.70 3.44 7.83
CA PRO A 54 -3.06 2.21 7.40
C PRO A 54 -2.33 1.52 8.56
N HIS A 55 -2.21 0.19 8.49
CA HIS A 55 -1.39 -0.58 9.42
C HIS A 55 0.08 -0.56 9.02
N ILE A 56 1.00 -0.47 9.99
CA ILE A 56 2.44 -0.35 9.73
C ILE A 56 3.03 -1.59 9.04
N ASN A 57 2.55 -2.80 9.36
CA ASN A 57 3.13 -4.05 8.88
C ASN A 57 2.87 -4.29 7.39
N ASP A 58 1.72 -3.91 6.86
CA ASP A 58 1.38 -4.13 5.45
C ASP A 58 1.12 -2.83 4.66
N GLY A 59 1.05 -1.68 5.34
CA GLY A 59 0.82 -0.39 4.70
C GLY A 59 -0.59 -0.20 4.13
N LEU A 60 -1.54 -1.04 4.51
CA LEU A 60 -2.87 -1.10 3.91
C LEU A 60 -3.95 -0.65 4.89
N LYS A 61 -4.97 0.00 4.34
CA LYS A 61 -6.26 0.17 5.03
C LYS A 61 -7.03 -1.16 5.02
N PRO A 62 -7.94 -1.39 5.96
CA PRO A 62 -8.72 -2.64 6.02
C PRO A 62 -9.43 -2.99 4.70
N VAL A 63 -10.06 -2.04 4.02
CA VAL A 63 -10.71 -2.28 2.72
C VAL A 63 -9.72 -2.76 1.66
N GLN A 64 -8.54 -2.15 1.58
CA GLN A 64 -7.50 -2.53 0.61
C GLN A 64 -6.97 -3.94 0.88
N ARG A 65 -6.74 -4.28 2.14
CA ARG A 65 -6.32 -5.64 2.58
C ARG A 65 -7.36 -6.68 2.19
N ARG A 66 -8.64 -6.41 2.42
CA ARG A 66 -9.76 -7.30 2.07
C ARG A 66 -9.92 -7.47 0.57
N ILE A 67 -9.71 -6.41 -0.22
CA ILE A 67 -9.68 -6.47 -1.69
C ILE A 67 -8.55 -7.41 -2.16
N LEU A 68 -7.32 -7.19 -1.69
CA LEU A 68 -6.18 -8.03 -2.09
C LEU A 68 -6.36 -9.48 -1.65
N HIS A 69 -6.90 -9.72 -0.44
CA HIS A 69 -7.26 -11.06 0.01
C HIS A 69 -8.30 -11.71 -0.90
N SER A 70 -9.35 -11.00 -1.29
CA SER A 70 -10.37 -11.48 -2.22
C SER A 70 -9.79 -11.78 -3.60
N MET A 71 -8.94 -10.89 -4.11
CA MET A 71 -8.25 -11.12 -5.39
C MET A 71 -7.37 -12.38 -5.33
N LYS A 72 -6.66 -12.61 -4.20
CA LYS A 72 -5.83 -13.82 -4.03
C LYS A 72 -6.67 -15.10 -3.98
N ARG A 73 -7.85 -15.06 -3.38
CA ARG A 73 -8.77 -16.22 -3.37
C ARG A 73 -9.36 -16.53 -4.74
N LEU A 74 -9.52 -15.53 -5.58
CA LEU A 74 -10.02 -15.64 -6.96
C LEU A 74 -8.91 -15.86 -8.00
N ASP A 75 -7.64 -15.84 -7.57
CA ASP A 75 -6.48 -15.84 -8.47
C ASP A 75 -6.31 -17.20 -9.18
N ASP A 76 -6.54 -17.18 -10.47
CA ASP A 76 -6.27 -18.29 -11.42
C ASP A 76 -5.31 -17.84 -12.55
N GLY A 77 -4.65 -16.71 -12.40
CA GLY A 77 -3.74 -16.08 -13.36
C GLY A 77 -4.42 -15.26 -14.45
N ARG A 78 -5.76 -15.28 -14.53
CA ARG A 78 -6.54 -14.53 -15.53
C ARG A 78 -7.10 -13.24 -14.91
N TYR A 79 -7.51 -12.33 -15.79
CA TYR A 79 -8.25 -11.14 -15.37
C TYR A 79 -9.66 -11.50 -14.90
N ASN A 80 -10.08 -10.90 -13.82
CA ASN A 80 -11.43 -11.00 -13.26
C ASN A 80 -12.15 -9.66 -13.40
N LYS A 81 -13.46 -9.69 -13.68
CA LYS A 81 -14.28 -8.47 -13.64
C LYS A 81 -14.21 -7.82 -12.26
N VAL A 82 -14.02 -6.50 -12.24
CA VAL A 82 -14.00 -5.74 -10.98
C VAL A 82 -15.29 -5.95 -10.19
N ALA A 83 -16.45 -6.07 -10.86
CA ALA A 83 -17.71 -6.38 -10.22
C ALA A 83 -17.67 -7.71 -9.43
N ASN A 84 -17.00 -8.74 -9.95
CA ASN A 84 -16.85 -10.04 -9.26
C ASN A 84 -15.93 -9.92 -8.04
N ILE A 85 -14.84 -9.15 -8.16
CA ILE A 85 -13.91 -8.90 -7.06
C ILE A 85 -14.63 -8.13 -5.94
N VAL A 86 -15.40 -7.08 -6.30
CA VAL A 86 -16.20 -6.30 -5.35
C VAL A 86 -17.20 -7.19 -4.62
N GLY A 87 -18.00 -7.98 -5.36
CA GLY A 87 -18.96 -8.90 -4.78
C GLY A 87 -18.33 -9.94 -3.84
N HIS A 88 -17.14 -10.46 -4.21
CA HIS A 88 -16.40 -11.39 -3.34
C HIS A 88 -15.85 -10.68 -2.09
N THR A 89 -15.43 -9.42 -2.20
CA THR A 89 -14.89 -8.64 -1.08
C THR A 89 -15.97 -8.33 -0.03
N MET A 90 -17.22 -8.21 -0.41
CA MET A 90 -18.35 -7.98 0.52
C MET A 90 -18.51 -9.09 1.57
N GLN A 91 -17.95 -10.29 1.35
CA GLN A 91 -17.90 -11.35 2.37
C GLN A 91 -17.01 -10.98 3.57
N PHE A 92 -16.13 -10.00 3.42
CA PHE A 92 -15.18 -9.56 4.44
C PHE A 92 -15.40 -8.11 4.86
N HIS A 93 -16.03 -7.29 4.00
CA HIS A 93 -16.16 -5.85 4.20
C HIS A 93 -17.63 -5.46 4.28
N PRO A 94 -18.15 -5.11 5.48
CA PRO A 94 -19.57 -4.85 5.71
C PRO A 94 -19.97 -3.42 5.31
N HIS A 95 -19.52 -2.95 4.13
CA HIS A 95 -19.85 -1.63 3.60
C HIS A 95 -20.26 -1.73 2.14
N GLY A 96 -20.83 -0.64 1.61
CA GLY A 96 -21.36 -0.61 0.24
C GLY A 96 -20.33 -0.94 -0.84
N ASP A 97 -20.79 -1.59 -1.89
CA ASP A 97 -20.03 -2.05 -3.05
C ASP A 97 -19.29 -0.89 -3.77
N ALA A 98 -19.89 0.30 -3.81
CA ALA A 98 -19.26 1.48 -4.40
C ALA A 98 -17.94 1.83 -3.71
N SER A 99 -17.88 1.79 -2.37
CA SER A 99 -16.66 2.09 -1.61
C SER A 99 -15.54 1.08 -1.88
N ILE A 100 -15.89 -0.19 -2.08
CA ILE A 100 -14.95 -1.25 -2.44
C ILE A 100 -14.44 -1.03 -3.88
N GLY A 101 -15.35 -0.70 -4.80
CA GLY A 101 -15.01 -0.39 -6.19
C GLY A 101 -14.04 0.78 -6.30
N ASP A 102 -14.33 1.88 -5.62
CA ASP A 102 -13.46 3.07 -5.59
C ASP A 102 -12.08 2.77 -4.99
N ALA A 103 -12.02 1.99 -3.91
CA ALA A 103 -10.76 1.58 -3.30
C ALA A 103 -9.94 0.67 -4.24
N LEU A 104 -10.59 -0.23 -4.99
CA LEU A 104 -9.90 -1.06 -5.99
C LEU A 104 -9.39 -0.22 -7.16
N VAL A 105 -10.17 0.76 -7.64
CA VAL A 105 -9.74 1.69 -8.69
C VAL A 105 -8.50 2.46 -8.23
N GLN A 106 -8.51 3.00 -7.02
CA GLN A 106 -7.34 3.70 -6.45
C GLN A 106 -6.11 2.80 -6.33
N LEU A 107 -6.27 1.52 -5.96
CA LEU A 107 -5.16 0.56 -5.94
C LEU A 107 -4.61 0.29 -7.34
N GLY A 108 -5.48 0.13 -8.33
CA GLY A 108 -5.09 -0.08 -9.72
C GLY A 108 -4.36 1.12 -10.34
N GLN A 109 -4.83 2.33 -10.05
CA GLN A 109 -4.20 3.57 -10.54
C GLN A 109 -2.79 3.82 -9.98
N LYS A 110 -2.40 3.15 -8.89
CA LYS A 110 -1.03 3.21 -8.35
C LYS A 110 -0.02 2.32 -9.07
N ASP A 111 -0.48 1.50 -10.02
CA ASP A 111 0.32 0.69 -10.95
C ASP A 111 1.42 -0.16 -10.27
N LEU A 112 1.09 -0.79 -9.14
CA LEU A 112 2.06 -1.63 -8.42
C LEU A 112 1.49 -3.02 -8.05
N LEU A 113 0.32 -3.08 -7.42
CA LEU A 113 -0.25 -4.33 -6.89
C LEU A 113 -1.24 -5.00 -7.83
N VAL A 114 -1.84 -4.23 -8.74
CA VAL A 114 -2.97 -4.65 -9.57
C VAL A 114 -2.67 -4.36 -11.03
N ASP A 115 -2.67 -5.39 -11.85
CA ASP A 115 -2.70 -5.25 -13.30
C ASP A 115 -4.12 -4.89 -13.73
N CYS A 116 -4.26 -3.83 -14.48
CA CYS A 116 -5.54 -3.24 -14.90
C CYS A 116 -5.82 -3.48 -16.38
N GLN A 117 -7.07 -3.82 -16.73
CA GLN A 117 -7.54 -3.92 -18.10
C GLN A 117 -8.85 -3.16 -18.28
N GLY A 118 -8.94 -2.36 -19.36
CA GLY A 118 -10.06 -1.47 -19.62
C GLY A 118 -9.79 -0.03 -19.18
N ASN A 119 -10.85 0.78 -19.08
CA ASN A 119 -10.75 2.18 -18.69
C ASN A 119 -10.83 2.32 -17.15
N TRP A 120 -9.70 2.51 -16.52
CA TRP A 120 -9.56 2.73 -15.07
C TRP A 120 -9.54 4.21 -14.66
N GLY A 121 -10.00 5.10 -15.55
CA GLY A 121 -9.90 6.54 -15.35
C GLY A 121 -8.50 7.07 -15.67
N ASN A 122 -8.31 8.35 -15.42
CA ASN A 122 -7.03 9.00 -15.65
C ASN A 122 -6.71 9.98 -14.51
N ILE A 123 -5.63 9.73 -13.78
CA ILE A 123 -5.18 10.58 -12.66
C ILE A 123 -4.72 11.97 -13.11
N LEU A 124 -4.36 12.15 -14.38
CA LEU A 124 -3.91 13.42 -14.95
C LEU A 124 -5.09 14.32 -15.33
N THR A 125 -6.11 13.77 -16.00
CA THR A 125 -7.29 14.52 -16.43
C THR A 125 -8.40 14.57 -15.39
N GLY A 126 -8.42 13.59 -14.47
CA GLY A 126 -9.48 13.41 -13.49
C GLY A 126 -10.68 12.63 -14.01
N ASP A 127 -10.55 12.01 -15.17
CA ASP A 127 -11.62 11.15 -15.71
C ASP A 127 -11.87 9.96 -14.81
N SER A 128 -13.15 9.67 -14.60
CA SER A 128 -13.58 8.55 -13.78
C SER A 128 -13.37 7.21 -14.48
N ALA A 129 -13.14 6.16 -13.70
CA ALA A 129 -13.11 4.80 -14.22
C ALA A 129 -14.47 4.38 -14.78
N ALA A 130 -14.46 3.46 -15.74
CA ALA A 130 -15.67 2.83 -16.24
C ALA A 130 -16.33 1.98 -15.13
N ALA A 131 -17.62 1.69 -15.30
CA ALA A 131 -18.35 0.88 -14.31
C ALA A 131 -17.69 -0.49 -14.09
N PRO A 132 -17.73 -1.04 -12.86
CA PRO A 132 -17.05 -2.29 -12.46
C PRO A 132 -17.32 -3.51 -13.35
N ARG A 133 -18.44 -3.54 -14.06
CA ARG A 133 -18.79 -4.62 -15.00
C ARG A 133 -17.99 -4.60 -16.30
N TYR A 134 -17.34 -3.49 -16.65
CA TYR A 134 -16.57 -3.34 -17.89
C TYR A 134 -15.07 -3.49 -17.71
N ILE A 135 -14.54 -3.15 -16.55
CA ILE A 135 -13.11 -3.19 -16.25
C ILE A 135 -12.72 -4.50 -15.56
N GLU A 136 -11.48 -4.88 -15.73
CA GLU A 136 -10.95 -6.14 -15.23
C GLU A 136 -9.64 -5.92 -14.50
N ALA A 137 -9.37 -6.77 -13.51
CA ALA A 137 -8.17 -6.74 -12.68
C ALA A 137 -7.64 -8.13 -12.39
N ARG A 138 -6.33 -8.21 -12.17
CA ARG A 138 -5.65 -9.35 -11.55
C ARG A 138 -4.52 -8.84 -10.67
N LEU A 139 -4.01 -9.72 -9.81
CA LEU A 139 -2.81 -9.40 -9.02
C LEU A 139 -1.59 -9.30 -9.95
N SER A 140 -0.76 -8.29 -9.73
CA SER A 140 0.51 -8.16 -10.41
C SER A 140 1.50 -9.25 -9.97
N LYS A 141 2.53 -9.52 -10.76
CA LYS A 141 3.61 -10.44 -10.38
C LYS A 141 4.32 -9.96 -9.11
N PHE A 142 4.50 -8.64 -8.97
CA PHE A 142 5.06 -8.06 -7.78
C PHE A 142 4.19 -8.35 -6.54
N ALA A 143 2.88 -8.17 -6.63
CA ALA A 143 1.98 -8.48 -5.53
C ALA A 143 2.04 -9.96 -5.12
N LEU A 144 2.10 -10.87 -6.09
CA LEU A 144 2.20 -12.31 -5.82
C LEU A 144 3.50 -12.70 -5.10
N ASP A 145 4.62 -12.07 -5.46
CA ASP A 145 5.93 -12.35 -4.84
C ASP A 145 6.07 -11.76 -3.43
N VAL A 146 5.44 -10.60 -3.19
CA VAL A 146 5.76 -9.75 -2.03
C VAL A 146 4.69 -9.80 -0.94
N VAL A 147 3.40 -9.94 -1.32
CA VAL A 147 2.29 -9.67 -0.42
C VAL A 147 1.75 -10.92 0.27
N PHE A 148 1.86 -12.09 -0.35
CA PHE A 148 1.12 -13.28 0.08
C PHE A 148 2.03 -14.43 0.50
N ASN A 149 1.82 -14.91 1.71
CA ASN A 149 2.28 -16.21 2.17
C ASN A 149 1.32 -16.74 3.25
N PRO A 150 0.47 -17.73 2.96
CA PRO A 150 -0.53 -18.22 3.92
C PRO A 150 0.09 -18.86 5.18
N LYS A 151 1.37 -19.30 5.11
CA LYS A 151 2.06 -19.93 6.25
C LYS A 151 2.58 -18.91 7.28
N THR A 152 2.79 -17.66 6.87
CA THR A 152 3.22 -16.55 7.75
C THR A 152 2.11 -15.54 8.02
N THR A 153 0.91 -15.77 7.50
CA THR A 153 -0.25 -14.90 7.70
C THR A 153 -0.97 -15.27 9.00
N GLU A 154 -1.28 -14.27 9.81
CA GLU A 154 -2.17 -14.39 10.95
C GLU A 154 -3.62 -14.15 10.52
N TRP A 155 -4.52 -15.04 10.96
CA TRP A 155 -5.90 -15.06 10.50
C TRP A 155 -6.87 -14.73 11.63
N LYS A 156 -7.89 -13.93 11.34
CA LYS A 156 -9.07 -13.70 12.19
C LYS A 156 -10.35 -14.12 11.45
N LEU A 157 -11.45 -14.25 12.19
CA LEU A 157 -12.77 -14.45 11.58
C LEU A 157 -13.24 -13.15 10.92
N SER A 158 -13.98 -13.29 9.80
CA SER A 158 -14.70 -12.18 9.18
C SER A 158 -15.81 -11.67 10.10
N TYR A 159 -16.35 -10.48 9.80
CA TYR A 159 -17.39 -9.84 10.61
C TYR A 159 -18.62 -10.72 10.85
N ASP A 160 -18.94 -11.65 9.93
CA ASP A 160 -20.07 -12.60 10.01
C ASP A 160 -19.66 -13.97 10.60
N GLY A 161 -18.38 -14.16 10.95
CA GLY A 161 -17.83 -15.40 11.51
C GLY A 161 -17.73 -16.56 10.53
N ARG A 162 -18.12 -16.40 9.27
CA ARG A 162 -18.19 -17.50 8.28
C ARG A 162 -16.88 -17.76 7.56
N ASN A 163 -16.06 -16.74 7.41
CA ASN A 163 -14.81 -16.80 6.68
C ASN A 163 -13.62 -16.41 7.55
N LYS A 164 -12.41 -16.69 7.08
CA LYS A 164 -11.18 -16.17 7.67
C LYS A 164 -10.62 -15.06 6.80
N GLU A 165 -10.21 -13.97 7.42
CA GLU A 165 -9.50 -12.86 6.79
C GLU A 165 -8.14 -12.61 7.47
N PRO A 166 -7.12 -12.08 6.75
CA PRO A 166 -5.84 -11.77 7.37
C PRO A 166 -5.98 -10.57 8.34
N ILE A 167 -5.31 -10.66 9.51
CA ILE A 167 -5.14 -9.50 10.40
C ILE A 167 -4.32 -8.45 9.69
N THR A 168 -3.14 -8.84 9.19
CA THR A 168 -2.29 -8.09 8.25
C THR A 168 -1.77 -9.05 7.19
N LEU A 169 -1.44 -8.54 6.01
CA LEU A 169 -0.77 -9.32 4.99
C LEU A 169 0.75 -9.34 5.26
N PRO A 170 1.45 -10.47 5.01
CA PRO A 170 2.88 -10.60 5.26
C PRO A 170 3.70 -9.91 4.14
N VAL A 171 3.62 -8.60 4.08
CA VAL A 171 4.25 -7.79 3.04
C VAL A 171 5.75 -7.65 3.29
N LYS A 172 6.56 -8.08 2.33
CA LYS A 172 8.03 -8.06 2.38
C LYS A 172 8.63 -6.90 1.56
N PHE A 173 8.09 -5.69 1.74
CA PHE A 173 8.49 -4.47 1.04
C PHE A 173 7.90 -3.25 1.77
N PRO A 174 8.52 -2.05 1.75
CA PRO A 174 7.97 -0.84 2.34
C PRO A 174 6.81 -0.26 1.52
N LEU A 175 5.73 -1.06 1.39
CA LEU A 175 4.59 -0.80 0.54
C LEU A 175 3.88 0.51 0.88
N LEU A 176 3.79 0.85 2.17
CA LEU A 176 3.19 2.09 2.64
C LEU A 176 3.86 3.32 2.02
N LEU A 177 5.19 3.31 1.99
CA LEU A 177 5.97 4.41 1.42
C LEU A 177 5.93 4.42 -0.10
N ALA A 178 5.91 3.25 -0.74
CA ALA A 178 5.84 3.17 -2.20
C ALA A 178 4.50 3.70 -2.74
N GLN A 179 3.39 3.36 -2.09
CA GLN A 179 2.06 3.74 -2.56
C GLN A 179 1.58 5.08 -2.00
N GLY A 180 2.11 5.51 -0.87
CA GLY A 180 1.54 6.60 -0.10
C GLY A 180 0.10 6.30 0.34
N VAL A 181 -0.39 7.10 1.26
CA VAL A 181 -1.78 6.99 1.74
C VAL A 181 -2.29 8.35 2.20
N GLU A 182 -3.57 8.59 1.96
CA GLU A 182 -4.30 9.70 2.55
C GLU A 182 -5.57 9.16 3.21
N GLY A 183 -5.81 9.57 4.46
CA GLY A 183 -6.99 9.17 5.22
C GLY A 183 -7.35 10.21 6.26
N ILE A 184 -8.65 10.47 6.38
CA ILE A 184 -9.19 11.40 7.36
C ILE A 184 -10.03 10.58 8.34
N ALA A 185 -9.65 10.63 9.61
CA ALA A 185 -10.36 10.00 10.71
C ALA A 185 -10.92 11.07 11.67
N VAL A 186 -11.53 10.62 12.76
CA VAL A 186 -12.02 11.51 13.80
C VAL A 186 -10.84 11.99 14.66
N GLY A 187 -10.54 13.29 14.61
CA GLY A 187 -9.44 13.90 15.36
C GLY A 187 -8.03 13.57 14.85
N LEU A 188 -7.90 12.70 13.88
CA LEU A 188 -6.63 12.26 13.30
C LEU A 188 -6.70 12.28 11.76
N SER A 189 -5.56 12.44 11.12
CA SER A 189 -5.41 12.25 9.69
C SER A 189 -4.07 11.57 9.40
N SER A 190 -4.01 10.82 8.31
CA SER A 190 -2.77 10.29 7.76
C SER A 190 -2.58 10.85 6.36
N LYS A 191 -1.39 11.38 6.09
CA LYS A 191 -0.98 11.84 4.75
C LYS A 191 0.48 11.50 4.53
N ILE A 192 0.71 10.29 4.01
CA ILE A 192 2.02 9.75 3.68
C ILE A 192 2.18 9.86 2.17
N LEU A 193 3.20 10.58 1.74
CA LEU A 193 3.47 10.80 0.32
C LEU A 193 4.14 9.56 -0.29
N PRO A 194 3.91 9.25 -1.58
CA PRO A 194 4.57 8.14 -2.24
C PRO A 194 6.05 8.44 -2.48
N HIS A 195 6.88 7.39 -2.48
CA HIS A 195 8.32 7.44 -2.70
C HIS A 195 8.72 6.49 -3.83
N ASN A 196 9.87 6.75 -4.43
CA ASN A 196 10.37 5.97 -5.54
C ASN A 196 10.74 4.53 -5.13
N PHE A 197 10.33 3.57 -5.95
CA PHE A 197 10.54 2.14 -5.73
C PHE A 197 12.03 1.76 -5.57
N ASN A 198 12.87 2.25 -6.46
CA ASN A 198 14.31 1.95 -6.44
C ASN A 198 14.99 2.57 -5.22
N GLU A 199 14.66 3.83 -4.90
CA GLU A 199 15.20 4.52 -3.74
C GLU A 199 14.78 3.87 -2.42
N LEU A 200 13.58 3.28 -2.36
CA LEU A 200 13.15 2.50 -1.20
C LEU A 200 13.96 1.21 -1.04
N CYS A 201 14.28 0.52 -2.13
CA CYS A 201 15.16 -0.65 -2.09
C CYS A 201 16.58 -0.25 -1.64
N ASP A 202 17.14 0.83 -2.21
CA ASP A 202 18.47 1.32 -1.86
C ASP A 202 18.54 1.76 -0.39
N ALA A 203 17.55 2.50 0.09
CA ALA A 203 17.47 2.92 1.48
C ALA A 203 17.29 1.73 2.45
N ALA A 204 16.56 0.70 2.05
CA ALA A 204 16.41 -0.53 2.83
C ALA A 204 17.77 -1.26 2.96
N ILE A 205 18.52 -1.38 1.87
CA ILE A 205 19.85 -1.98 1.85
C ILE A 205 20.83 -1.14 2.70
N ALA A 206 20.85 0.18 2.52
CA ALA A 206 21.67 1.08 3.31
C ALA A 206 21.39 0.95 4.82
N HIS A 207 20.10 0.88 5.21
CA HIS A 207 19.73 0.66 6.60
C HIS A 207 20.25 -0.66 7.16
N LEU A 208 20.19 -1.76 6.40
CA LEU A 208 20.68 -3.08 6.81
C LEU A 208 22.19 -3.06 7.07
N HIS A 209 22.92 -2.23 6.35
CA HIS A 209 24.38 -2.05 6.49
C HIS A 209 24.76 -0.90 7.45
N ASN A 210 23.80 -0.30 8.16
CA ASN A 210 23.98 0.86 9.04
C ASN A 210 24.56 2.09 8.32
N GLU A 211 24.26 2.23 7.03
CA GLU A 211 24.63 3.39 6.24
C GLU A 211 23.54 4.47 6.29
N PRO A 212 23.88 5.76 6.19
CA PRO A 212 22.90 6.83 6.13
C PRO A 212 22.11 6.78 4.82
N PHE A 213 20.82 7.09 4.90
CA PHE A 213 19.94 7.21 3.75
C PHE A 213 19.03 8.42 3.88
N GLN A 214 18.50 8.90 2.77
CA GLN A 214 17.48 9.95 2.70
C GLN A 214 16.42 9.54 1.69
N LEU A 215 15.15 9.78 2.01
CA LEU A 215 14.01 9.50 1.15
C LEU A 215 13.21 10.77 0.92
N TYR A 216 12.89 11.03 -0.34
CA TYR A 216 12.06 12.15 -0.74
C TYR A 216 10.88 11.68 -1.59
N PRO A 217 9.73 12.35 -1.50
CA PRO A 217 8.55 11.98 -2.29
C PRO A 217 8.85 11.91 -3.79
N ASP A 218 8.15 11.00 -4.46
CA ASP A 218 8.15 10.86 -5.91
C ASP A 218 6.72 10.66 -6.39
N PHE A 219 6.27 11.47 -7.34
CA PHE A 219 4.88 11.52 -7.78
C PHE A 219 4.72 11.05 -9.22
N GLN A 220 3.76 10.19 -9.48
CA GLN A 220 3.44 9.72 -10.82
C GLN A 220 3.08 10.85 -11.80
N THR A 221 2.60 11.99 -11.30
CA THR A 221 2.25 13.17 -12.10
C THR A 221 3.46 14.00 -12.51
N GLY A 222 4.67 13.70 -12.00
CA GLY A 222 5.90 14.44 -12.27
C GLY A 222 5.98 15.77 -11.51
N GLY A 223 6.48 16.78 -12.21
CA GLY A 223 6.74 18.09 -11.66
C GLY A 223 8.07 18.20 -10.93
N SER A 224 8.25 19.31 -10.22
CA SER A 224 9.42 19.56 -9.38
C SER A 224 9.00 19.71 -7.93
N ILE A 225 9.86 19.30 -6.98
CA ILE A 225 9.61 19.43 -5.55
C ILE A 225 10.75 20.11 -4.83
N ASP A 226 10.36 20.98 -3.88
CA ASP A 226 11.27 21.55 -2.89
C ASP A 226 11.01 20.88 -1.55
N VAL A 227 12.03 20.15 -1.09
CA VAL A 227 11.99 19.32 0.14
C VAL A 227 12.78 19.95 1.29
N SER A 228 13.21 21.20 1.16
CA SER A 228 14.00 21.92 2.18
C SER A 228 13.33 21.97 3.56
N LYS A 229 12.00 21.87 3.60
CA LYS A 229 11.18 21.87 4.82
C LYS A 229 10.40 20.58 4.99
N TYR A 230 10.79 19.48 4.34
CA TYR A 230 10.08 18.21 4.37
C TYR A 230 10.06 17.57 5.76
N ASN A 231 11.15 17.76 6.52
CA ASN A 231 11.31 17.23 7.88
C ASN A 231 10.96 15.72 7.99
N ASP A 232 11.50 14.92 7.08
CA ASP A 232 11.31 13.45 7.03
C ASP A 232 9.83 13.00 7.14
N GLY A 233 8.91 13.81 6.61
CA GLY A 233 7.48 13.50 6.61
C GLY A 233 6.74 13.69 7.92
N GLU A 234 7.36 14.27 8.94
CA GLU A 234 6.73 14.61 10.21
C GLU A 234 5.65 15.67 10.07
N ARG A 235 4.75 15.66 11.04
CA ARG A 235 3.73 16.70 11.16
C ARG A 235 4.37 18.08 11.35
N GLY A 236 3.98 19.03 10.49
CA GLY A 236 4.56 20.38 10.44
C GLY A 236 5.61 20.54 9.34
N GLY A 237 6.09 19.42 8.74
CA GLY A 237 6.85 19.46 7.51
C GLY A 237 6.03 19.99 6.34
N VAL A 238 6.69 20.52 5.31
CA VAL A 238 6.06 21.02 4.09
C VAL A 238 6.89 20.65 2.88
N VAL A 239 6.23 20.12 1.86
CA VAL A 239 6.78 19.93 0.52
C VAL A 239 6.09 20.91 -0.42
N LYS A 240 6.86 21.70 -1.16
CA LYS A 240 6.33 22.49 -2.25
C LYS A 240 6.44 21.73 -3.56
N VAL A 241 5.37 21.71 -4.33
CA VAL A 241 5.30 20.99 -5.61
C VAL A 241 4.95 21.99 -6.70
N ARG A 242 5.76 22.05 -7.75
CA ARG A 242 5.55 22.89 -8.94
C ARG A 242 5.26 22.07 -10.17
N ALA A 243 4.32 22.55 -10.98
CA ALA A 243 4.13 22.10 -12.35
C ALA A 243 5.41 22.32 -13.16
N LYS A 244 5.66 21.47 -14.13
CA LYS A 244 6.73 21.69 -15.11
C LYS A 244 6.19 22.56 -16.24
N ILE A 245 6.69 23.77 -16.31
CA ILE A 245 6.28 24.77 -17.28
C ILE A 245 7.48 25.11 -18.16
N THR A 246 7.31 24.97 -19.46
CA THR A 246 8.34 25.29 -20.47
C THR A 246 7.86 26.44 -21.34
N LYS A 247 8.81 27.29 -21.76
CA LYS A 247 8.53 28.37 -22.69
C LYS A 247 8.69 27.83 -24.12
N LEU A 248 7.58 27.74 -24.84
CA LEU A 248 7.64 27.33 -26.26
C LEU A 248 8.10 28.51 -27.15
N ASP A 249 7.55 29.67 -26.89
CA ASP A 249 7.87 30.93 -27.55
C ASP A 249 7.61 32.13 -26.62
N ASN A 250 7.78 33.35 -27.13
CA ASN A 250 7.55 34.57 -26.32
C ASN A 250 6.08 34.83 -25.97
N LYS A 251 5.14 34.04 -26.50
CA LYS A 251 3.69 34.22 -26.34
C LYS A 251 2.99 32.99 -25.79
N THR A 252 3.70 31.87 -25.67
CA THR A 252 3.09 30.59 -25.29
C THR A 252 3.96 29.87 -24.27
N LEU A 253 3.35 29.52 -23.13
CA LEU A 253 3.91 28.61 -22.12
C LEU A 253 3.19 27.26 -22.24
N ALA A 254 3.94 26.17 -22.11
CA ALA A 254 3.39 24.81 -22.06
C ALA A 254 3.61 24.21 -20.68
N ILE A 255 2.53 23.71 -20.09
CA ILE A 255 2.57 22.91 -18.86
C ILE A 255 2.57 21.44 -19.30
N THR A 256 3.63 20.71 -18.96
CA THR A 256 3.85 19.31 -19.37
C THR A 256 3.74 18.32 -18.23
N GLU A 257 3.84 18.77 -16.98
CA GLU A 257 3.64 17.96 -15.77
C GLU A 257 2.87 18.79 -14.75
N ILE A 258 1.99 18.14 -13.99
CA ILE A 258 1.09 18.80 -13.04
C ILE A 258 1.45 18.46 -11.59
N PRO A 259 1.15 19.32 -10.62
CA PRO A 259 1.40 19.02 -9.21
C PRO A 259 0.56 17.85 -8.72
N TYR A 260 1.14 17.07 -7.81
CA TYR A 260 0.47 15.94 -7.18
C TYR A 260 -0.89 16.28 -6.57
N GLY A 261 -1.90 15.47 -6.88
CA GLY A 261 -3.26 15.66 -6.38
C GLY A 261 -4.06 16.74 -7.14
N LYS A 262 -3.52 17.27 -8.25
CA LYS A 262 -4.23 18.14 -9.18
C LYS A 262 -4.48 17.43 -10.49
N THR A 263 -5.54 17.84 -11.20
CA THR A 263 -5.85 17.37 -12.56
C THR A 263 -5.71 18.53 -13.53
N THR A 264 -5.61 18.24 -14.83
CA THR A 264 -5.55 19.28 -15.87
C THR A 264 -6.74 20.24 -15.75
N SER A 265 -7.96 19.71 -15.55
CA SER A 265 -9.18 20.49 -15.39
C SER A 265 -9.10 21.44 -14.17
N THR A 266 -8.70 20.92 -12.99
CA THR A 266 -8.61 21.75 -11.77
C THR A 266 -7.51 22.79 -11.87
N LEU A 267 -6.41 22.49 -12.57
CA LEU A 267 -5.31 23.42 -12.81
C LEU A 267 -5.74 24.56 -13.76
N ILE A 268 -6.41 24.22 -14.85
CA ILE A 268 -6.95 25.22 -15.80
C ILE A 268 -7.96 26.12 -15.10
N ASP A 269 -8.88 25.58 -14.31
CA ASP A 269 -9.83 26.35 -13.51
C ASP A 269 -9.14 27.35 -12.57
N SER A 270 -8.04 26.92 -11.95
CA SER A 270 -7.27 27.80 -11.06
C SER A 270 -6.59 28.94 -11.84
N ILE A 271 -6.10 28.67 -13.07
CA ILE A 271 -5.53 29.69 -13.96
C ILE A 271 -6.61 30.67 -14.39
N LEU A 272 -7.78 30.19 -14.84
CA LEU A 272 -8.90 31.04 -15.28
C LEU A 272 -9.40 31.94 -14.13
N LYS A 273 -9.53 31.41 -12.92
CA LYS A 273 -9.87 32.19 -11.71
C LYS A 273 -8.84 33.29 -11.40
N ALA A 274 -7.56 33.03 -11.64
CA ALA A 274 -6.51 34.03 -11.45
C ALA A 274 -6.56 35.12 -12.54
N VAL A 275 -6.94 34.77 -13.77
CA VAL A 275 -7.19 35.73 -14.87
C VAL A 275 -8.40 36.61 -14.57
N GLU A 276 -9.52 36.05 -14.14
CA GLU A 276 -10.74 36.78 -13.75
C GLU A 276 -10.47 37.78 -12.62
N LYS A 277 -9.63 37.41 -11.65
CA LYS A 277 -9.20 38.30 -10.57
C LYS A 277 -8.15 39.34 -11.01
N GLY A 278 -7.81 39.39 -12.30
CA GLY A 278 -6.83 40.31 -12.85
C GLY A 278 -5.38 40.11 -12.38
N LYS A 279 -5.06 38.96 -11.78
CA LYS A 279 -3.70 38.68 -11.28
C LYS A 279 -2.74 38.21 -12.36
N ILE A 280 -3.26 37.63 -13.45
CA ILE A 280 -2.51 37.14 -14.58
C ILE A 280 -3.21 37.59 -15.87
N LYS A 281 -2.42 37.96 -16.88
CA LYS A 281 -2.93 38.36 -18.21
C LYS A 281 -2.69 37.23 -19.24
N VAL A 282 -3.64 36.33 -19.33
CA VAL A 282 -3.66 35.23 -20.31
C VAL A 282 -4.77 35.49 -21.31
N ARG A 283 -4.49 35.26 -22.59
CA ARG A 283 -5.46 35.40 -23.67
C ARG A 283 -6.36 34.19 -23.80
N LYS A 284 -5.76 32.99 -23.72
CA LYS A 284 -6.44 31.70 -23.93
C LYS A 284 -5.64 30.58 -23.24
N VAL A 285 -6.32 29.55 -22.79
CA VAL A 285 -5.74 28.28 -22.33
C VAL A 285 -6.33 27.16 -23.17
N ASP A 286 -5.47 26.33 -23.77
CA ASP A 286 -5.87 25.16 -24.54
C ASP A 286 -5.36 23.90 -23.83
N ASP A 287 -6.25 22.92 -23.66
CA ASP A 287 -5.90 21.59 -23.15
C ASP A 287 -5.77 20.60 -24.30
N ASN A 288 -4.55 20.21 -24.62
CA ASN A 288 -4.20 19.22 -25.63
C ASN A 288 -3.78 17.89 -25.00
N THR A 289 -4.07 17.72 -23.70
CA THR A 289 -3.67 16.52 -22.96
C THR A 289 -4.23 15.25 -23.59
N SER A 290 -3.34 14.29 -23.79
CA SER A 290 -3.66 12.95 -24.30
C SER A 290 -3.02 11.88 -23.39
N ALA A 291 -2.05 11.13 -23.87
CA ALA A 291 -1.23 10.24 -23.04
C ALA A 291 -0.26 11.00 -22.10
N GLN A 292 0.10 12.22 -22.50
CA GLN A 292 0.93 13.14 -21.74
C GLN A 292 0.20 14.45 -21.55
N VAL A 293 0.50 15.15 -20.44
CA VAL A 293 -0.07 16.46 -20.18
C VAL A 293 0.50 17.48 -21.16
N GLU A 294 -0.38 18.24 -21.81
CA GLU A 294 -0.03 19.41 -22.62
C GLU A 294 -1.11 20.49 -22.48
N ILE A 295 -0.85 21.46 -21.60
CA ILE A 295 -1.72 22.63 -21.43
C ILE A 295 -0.97 23.85 -21.97
N LEU A 296 -1.52 24.47 -23.02
CA LEU A 296 -0.95 25.66 -23.65
C LEU A 296 -1.57 26.91 -23.07
N VAL A 297 -0.73 27.77 -22.49
CA VAL A 297 -1.13 29.06 -21.92
C VAL A 297 -0.66 30.17 -22.85
N HIS A 298 -1.60 30.78 -23.59
CA HIS A 298 -1.34 31.85 -24.54
C HIS A 298 -1.40 33.21 -23.85
N LEU A 299 -0.28 33.92 -23.88
CA LEU A 299 -0.13 35.21 -23.21
C LEU A 299 -0.80 36.36 -23.97
N ALA A 300 -1.25 37.36 -23.25
CA ALA A 300 -1.72 38.61 -23.88
C ALA A 300 -0.56 39.37 -24.53
N PRO A 301 -0.82 40.18 -25.57
CA PRO A 301 0.22 40.98 -26.21
C PRO A 301 0.90 41.94 -25.22
N GLY A 302 2.25 42.00 -25.28
CA GLY A 302 3.04 42.89 -24.44
C GLY A 302 3.36 42.38 -23.03
N VAL A 303 2.92 41.19 -22.69
CA VAL A 303 3.19 40.54 -21.38
C VAL A 303 4.50 39.75 -21.42
N SER A 304 5.32 39.85 -20.37
CA SER A 304 6.54 39.09 -20.23
C SER A 304 6.24 37.63 -19.86
N SER A 305 6.78 36.67 -20.63
CA SER A 305 6.64 35.25 -20.33
C SER A 305 7.23 34.86 -18.97
N ASP A 306 8.37 35.45 -18.58
CA ASP A 306 9.04 35.13 -17.32
C ASP A 306 8.23 35.64 -16.12
N LYS A 307 7.71 36.87 -16.19
CA LYS A 307 6.80 37.37 -15.13
C LYS A 307 5.51 36.58 -15.05
N THR A 308 4.97 36.12 -16.17
CA THR A 308 3.76 35.29 -16.15
C THR A 308 4.06 33.90 -15.59
N LEU A 309 5.22 33.34 -15.86
CA LEU A 309 5.67 32.07 -15.24
C LEU A 309 5.66 32.20 -13.71
N ASP A 310 6.28 33.25 -13.18
CA ASP A 310 6.30 33.51 -11.73
C ASP A 310 4.87 33.75 -11.18
N ALA A 311 4.02 34.45 -11.96
CA ALA A 311 2.63 34.68 -11.57
C ALA A 311 1.79 33.41 -11.55
N LEU A 312 2.02 32.46 -12.48
CA LEU A 312 1.39 31.15 -12.46
C LEU A 312 1.74 30.40 -11.17
N TYR A 313 3.00 30.38 -10.76
CA TYR A 313 3.38 29.76 -9.48
C TYR A 313 2.84 30.51 -8.26
N ALA A 314 2.77 31.85 -8.29
CA ALA A 314 2.34 32.63 -7.14
C ALA A 314 0.83 32.63 -6.91
N PHE A 315 0.01 32.55 -7.97
CA PHE A 315 -1.44 32.80 -7.90
C PHE A 315 -2.33 31.65 -8.35
N THR A 316 -1.74 30.54 -8.80
CA THR A 316 -2.50 29.37 -9.27
C THR A 316 -2.01 28.09 -8.60
N ASP A 317 -2.70 27.01 -8.88
CA ASP A 317 -2.31 25.66 -8.42
C ASP A 317 -1.08 25.09 -9.16
N CYS A 318 -0.39 25.90 -9.99
CA CYS A 318 0.90 25.51 -10.56
C CYS A 318 2.01 25.35 -9.51
N GLU A 319 1.89 26.00 -8.34
CA GLU A 319 2.64 25.66 -7.12
C GLU A 319 1.66 25.38 -6.00
N ILE A 320 1.82 24.23 -5.34
CA ILE A 320 1.07 23.86 -4.15
C ILE A 320 2.00 23.50 -3.01
N SER A 321 1.50 23.63 -1.79
CA SER A 321 2.18 23.17 -0.59
C SER A 321 1.44 21.98 0.00
N ILE A 322 2.17 20.90 0.28
CA ILE A 322 1.62 19.68 0.88
C ILE A 322 2.26 19.51 2.25
N SER A 323 1.43 19.35 3.28
CA SER A 323 1.90 19.04 4.63
C SER A 323 1.71 17.55 4.89
N PRO A 324 2.79 16.77 5.01
CA PRO A 324 2.73 15.36 5.36
C PRO A 324 2.30 15.18 6.82
N ASN A 325 1.78 14.02 7.13
CA ASN A 325 1.48 13.57 8.48
C ASN A 325 1.51 12.04 8.50
N CYS A 326 2.61 11.47 8.94
CA CYS A 326 2.81 10.03 8.93
C CYS A 326 2.19 9.39 10.16
N CYS A 327 0.86 9.17 10.11
CA CYS A 327 0.10 8.46 11.13
C CYS A 327 -0.19 7.03 10.65
N VAL A 328 0.13 6.03 11.47
CA VAL A 328 -0.05 4.61 11.18
C VAL A 328 -0.62 3.88 12.40
N ILE A 329 -1.26 2.72 12.19
CA ILE A 329 -1.64 1.83 13.27
C ILE A 329 -0.49 0.85 13.54
N ASP A 330 -0.06 0.80 14.78
CA ASP A 330 0.89 -0.16 15.32
C ASP A 330 0.37 -0.63 16.68
N ASP A 331 0.32 -1.94 16.91
CA ASP A 331 -0.21 -2.53 18.15
C ASP A 331 -1.56 -1.92 18.61
N GLN A 332 -2.54 -1.91 17.69
CA GLN A 332 -3.90 -1.40 17.92
C GLN A 332 -3.97 0.09 18.35
N LYS A 333 -2.93 0.86 18.09
CA LYS A 333 -2.84 2.30 18.45
C LYS A 333 -2.33 3.13 17.29
N PRO A 334 -2.80 4.39 17.15
CA PRO A 334 -2.22 5.32 16.20
C PRO A 334 -0.86 5.83 16.69
N HIS A 335 0.14 5.77 15.83
CA HIS A 335 1.49 6.27 16.05
C HIS A 335 1.85 7.31 14.98
N PHE A 336 2.55 8.37 15.39
CA PHE A 336 3.13 9.35 14.49
C PHE A 336 4.62 9.06 14.36
N LEU A 337 5.05 8.78 13.15
CA LEU A 337 6.42 8.34 12.83
C LEU A 337 7.04 9.25 11.77
N THR A 338 8.36 9.17 11.61
CA THR A 338 9.04 9.70 10.44
C THR A 338 8.97 8.69 9.28
N VAL A 339 9.22 9.15 8.06
CA VAL A 339 9.35 8.26 6.89
C VAL A 339 10.51 7.27 7.09
N SER A 340 11.62 7.74 7.65
CA SER A 340 12.77 6.90 8.00
C SER A 340 12.40 5.80 9.00
N ASP A 341 11.58 6.11 10.02
CA ASP A 341 11.17 5.10 10.99
C ASP A 341 10.19 4.08 10.39
N VAL A 342 9.30 4.52 9.51
CA VAL A 342 8.43 3.60 8.75
C VAL A 342 9.27 2.65 7.89
N LEU A 343 10.30 3.16 7.19
CA LEU A 343 11.20 2.31 6.43
C LEU A 343 11.90 1.29 7.32
N LYS A 344 12.52 1.72 8.43
CA LYS A 344 13.22 0.83 9.37
C LYS A 344 12.31 -0.27 9.90
N LYS A 345 11.08 0.07 10.31
CA LYS A 345 10.08 -0.91 10.76
C LYS A 345 9.70 -1.89 9.64
N SER A 346 9.49 -1.40 8.41
CA SER A 346 9.19 -2.25 7.27
C SER A 346 10.33 -3.21 6.92
N VAL A 347 11.58 -2.74 6.96
CA VAL A 347 12.77 -3.58 6.73
C VAL A 347 12.90 -4.65 7.82
N SER A 348 12.70 -4.28 9.09
CA SER A 348 12.72 -5.23 10.21
C SER A 348 11.60 -6.27 10.08
N ASN A 349 10.40 -5.85 9.70
CA ASN A 349 9.29 -6.77 9.42
C ASN A 349 9.60 -7.71 8.26
N THR A 350 10.18 -7.19 7.16
CA THR A 350 10.62 -8.00 6.01
C THR A 350 11.63 -9.06 6.44
N MET A 351 12.65 -8.69 7.21
CA MET A 351 13.65 -9.62 7.74
C MET A 351 13.01 -10.71 8.60
N ASN A 352 12.06 -10.35 9.47
CA ASN A 352 11.36 -11.31 10.32
C ASN A 352 10.50 -12.27 9.49
N LEU A 353 9.79 -11.79 8.49
CA LEU A 353 8.99 -12.62 7.59
C LEU A 353 9.86 -13.60 6.79
N LEU A 354 10.99 -13.14 6.24
CA LEU A 354 11.94 -14.00 5.54
C LEU A 354 12.52 -15.07 6.48
N ARG A 355 12.85 -14.70 7.72
CA ARG A 355 13.29 -15.65 8.75
C ARG A 355 12.22 -16.71 9.04
N MET A 356 10.98 -16.29 9.26
CA MET A 356 9.86 -17.20 9.49
C MET A 356 9.66 -18.17 8.31
N GLU A 357 9.76 -17.69 7.07
CA GLU A 357 9.67 -18.52 5.87
C GLU A 357 10.78 -19.59 5.84
N LEU A 358 12.02 -19.22 6.14
CA LEU A 358 13.16 -20.14 6.22
C LEU A 358 12.99 -21.16 7.36
N GLU A 359 12.54 -20.74 8.53
CA GLU A 359 12.28 -21.65 9.66
C GLU A 359 11.15 -22.64 9.38
N ILE A 360 10.08 -22.19 8.72
CA ILE A 360 8.99 -23.07 8.28
C ILE A 360 9.52 -24.08 7.26
N ARG A 361 10.26 -23.61 6.25
CA ARG A 361 10.84 -24.50 5.22
C ARG A 361 11.79 -25.51 5.82
N LYS A 362 12.64 -25.07 6.77
CA LYS A 362 13.54 -25.98 7.51
C LYS A 362 12.77 -27.07 8.23
N ARG A 363 11.72 -26.72 8.98
CA ARG A 363 10.87 -27.70 9.69
C ARG A 363 10.22 -28.70 8.72
N GLU A 364 9.68 -28.22 7.62
CA GLU A 364 9.08 -29.08 6.59
C GLU A 364 10.11 -30.05 5.98
N LEU A 365 11.32 -29.58 5.71
CA LEU A 365 12.41 -30.43 5.22
C LEU A 365 12.85 -31.45 6.26
N GLN A 366 12.96 -31.06 7.52
CA GLN A 366 13.30 -31.97 8.63
C GLN A 366 12.27 -33.08 8.81
N GLU A 367 10.97 -32.76 8.77
CA GLU A 367 9.90 -33.75 8.82
C GLU A 367 9.92 -34.68 7.59
N ASN A 368 10.14 -34.15 6.40
CA ASN A 368 10.26 -34.95 5.18
C ASN A 368 11.50 -35.84 5.22
N LEU A 369 12.63 -35.33 5.72
CA LEU A 369 13.87 -36.09 5.86
C LEU A 369 13.73 -37.21 6.90
N HIS A 370 13.09 -36.92 8.04
CA HIS A 370 12.80 -37.91 9.07
C HIS A 370 11.97 -39.06 8.50
N PHE A 371 10.85 -38.75 7.83
CA PHE A 371 10.00 -39.77 7.24
C PHE A 371 10.68 -40.55 6.09
N ALA A 372 11.46 -39.89 5.24
CA ALA A 372 12.22 -40.53 4.17
C ALA A 372 13.27 -41.52 4.72
N SER A 373 13.90 -41.18 5.84
CA SER A 373 14.85 -42.07 6.54
C SER A 373 14.15 -43.27 7.15
N LEU A 374 13.00 -43.07 7.78
CA LEU A 374 12.16 -44.16 8.32
C LEU A 374 11.67 -45.08 7.19
N GLU A 375 11.12 -44.56 6.11
CA GLU A 375 10.65 -45.30 4.95
C GLU A 375 11.78 -46.14 4.35
N LYS A 376 12.97 -45.55 4.19
CA LYS A 376 14.15 -46.24 3.68
C LYS A 376 14.49 -47.47 4.52
N ILE A 377 14.62 -47.29 5.85
CA ILE A 377 14.97 -48.39 6.78
C ILE A 377 13.86 -49.44 6.81
N PHE A 378 12.59 -49.04 6.89
CA PHE A 378 11.43 -49.95 6.89
C PHE A 378 11.40 -50.84 5.67
N ILE A 379 11.78 -50.33 4.49
CA ILE A 379 11.80 -51.08 3.24
C ILE A 379 13.11 -51.92 3.11
N GLU A 380 14.27 -51.36 3.43
CA GLU A 380 15.57 -52.04 3.33
C GLU A 380 15.65 -53.25 4.26
N GLU A 381 15.24 -53.08 5.53
CA GLU A 381 15.19 -54.11 6.55
C GLU A 381 13.99 -55.08 6.37
N ARG A 382 13.13 -54.80 5.39
CA ARG A 382 11.95 -55.59 5.04
C ARG A 382 10.99 -55.84 6.21
N ILE A 383 10.90 -54.90 7.16
CA ILE A 383 10.07 -55.03 8.37
C ILE A 383 8.62 -55.38 8.02
N TYR A 384 8.12 -54.90 6.88
CA TYR A 384 6.78 -55.23 6.35
C TYR A 384 6.58 -56.72 5.96
N LYS A 385 7.66 -57.57 5.97
CA LYS A 385 7.62 -59.01 5.66
C LYS A 385 7.90 -59.89 6.88
N ASP A 386 8.13 -59.29 8.04
CA ASP A 386 8.39 -60.07 9.24
C ASP A 386 7.11 -60.80 9.67
N LYS A 387 7.24 -62.05 10.07
CA LYS A 387 6.10 -62.91 10.46
C LYS A 387 5.35 -62.33 11.67
N GLU A 388 6.09 -61.76 12.60
CA GLU A 388 5.58 -61.18 13.82
C GLU A 388 4.72 -59.94 13.49
N PHE A 389 5.07 -59.16 12.46
CA PHE A 389 4.25 -58.08 11.95
C PHE A 389 2.99 -58.60 11.25
N GLU A 390 3.11 -59.62 10.40
CA GLU A 390 1.95 -60.19 9.67
C GLU A 390 0.94 -60.89 10.63
N GLN A 391 1.42 -61.44 11.75
CA GLN A 391 0.61 -62.13 12.75
C GLN A 391 0.21 -61.29 13.94
N ALA A 392 0.47 -59.98 13.91
CA ALA A 392 0.11 -59.06 15.00
C ALA A 392 -1.39 -59.12 15.27
N PRO A 393 -1.83 -59.30 16.52
CA PRO A 393 -3.25 -59.48 16.85
C PRO A 393 -4.10 -58.21 16.68
N ASN A 394 -3.47 -57.07 16.71
CA ASN A 394 -4.11 -55.76 16.52
C ASN A 394 -3.10 -54.71 16.05
N MET A 395 -3.60 -53.52 15.72
CA MET A 395 -2.81 -52.42 15.20
C MET A 395 -1.76 -51.91 16.22
N ASP A 396 -2.08 -51.92 17.49
CA ASP A 396 -1.18 -51.45 18.54
C ASP A 396 0.04 -52.40 18.68
N ALA A 397 -0.18 -53.72 18.68
CA ALA A 397 0.89 -54.72 18.70
C ALA A 397 1.77 -54.64 17.44
N ALA A 398 1.18 -54.36 16.29
CA ALA A 398 1.93 -54.11 15.05
C ALA A 398 2.81 -52.87 15.14
N CYS A 399 2.29 -51.77 15.76
CA CYS A 399 3.06 -50.55 16.00
C CYS A 399 4.22 -50.79 16.97
N GLU A 400 3.99 -51.50 18.08
CA GLU A 400 5.03 -51.83 19.06
C GLU A 400 6.14 -52.69 18.41
N TYR A 401 5.78 -53.66 17.58
CA TYR A 401 6.75 -54.46 16.86
C TYR A 401 7.62 -53.63 15.90
N ILE A 402 6.98 -52.72 15.10
CA ILE A 402 7.74 -51.87 14.19
C ILE A 402 8.67 -50.93 14.99
N ASP A 403 8.22 -50.41 16.12
CA ASP A 403 9.00 -49.52 16.99
C ASP A 403 10.25 -50.28 17.53
N GLU A 404 10.08 -51.51 18.02
CA GLU A 404 11.17 -52.37 18.48
C GLU A 404 12.18 -52.61 17.37
N ARG A 405 11.72 -52.92 16.16
CA ARG A 405 12.56 -53.16 14.99
C ARG A 405 13.30 -51.91 14.52
N LEU A 406 12.75 -50.70 14.73
CA LEU A 406 13.39 -49.44 14.41
C LEU A 406 14.36 -48.97 15.49
N THR A 407 14.26 -49.46 16.70
CA THR A 407 15.09 -49.03 17.86
C THR A 407 16.60 -49.01 17.58
N PRO A 408 17.22 -50.03 16.88
CA PRO A 408 18.66 -49.98 16.56
C PRO A 408 19.06 -48.80 15.66
N PHE A 409 18.11 -48.20 14.92
CA PHE A 409 18.33 -47.14 13.95
C PHE A 409 17.99 -45.74 14.52
N TYR A 410 17.48 -45.64 15.75
CA TYR A 410 17.10 -44.37 16.39
C TYR A 410 18.17 -43.28 16.35
N PRO A 411 19.48 -43.61 16.56
CA PRO A 411 20.53 -42.59 16.47
C PRO A 411 20.70 -41.96 15.08
N MET A 412 20.11 -42.56 14.05
CA MET A 412 20.16 -42.07 12.66
C MET A 412 19.02 -41.08 12.33
N PHE A 413 18.02 -40.97 13.19
CA PHE A 413 16.87 -40.15 12.96
C PHE A 413 17.05 -38.75 13.57
N ILE A 414 16.38 -37.78 13.00
CA ILE A 414 16.47 -36.35 13.44
C ILE A 414 15.73 -36.12 14.77
N ARG A 415 14.66 -36.86 15.01
CA ARG A 415 13.85 -36.83 16.23
C ARG A 415 13.38 -38.23 16.63
N GLU A 416 12.80 -38.37 17.80
CA GLU A 416 12.16 -39.59 18.26
C GLU A 416 11.04 -40.00 17.32
N VAL A 417 10.91 -41.33 17.13
CA VAL A 417 9.85 -41.92 16.33
C VAL A 417 8.56 -41.92 17.11
N THR A 418 7.51 -41.41 16.52
CA THR A 418 6.18 -41.35 17.14
C THR A 418 5.28 -42.46 16.60
N LYS A 419 4.22 -42.79 17.36
CA LYS A 419 3.18 -43.73 16.89
C LYS A 419 2.55 -43.28 15.55
N GLU A 420 2.41 -41.96 15.33
CA GLU A 420 1.91 -41.40 14.07
C GLU A 420 2.87 -41.68 12.90
N ASP A 421 4.18 -41.63 13.12
CA ASP A 421 5.16 -41.97 12.10
C ASP A 421 5.04 -43.43 11.70
N ILE A 422 4.87 -44.32 12.69
CA ILE A 422 4.71 -45.77 12.45
C ILE A 422 3.41 -46.07 11.71
N LEU A 423 2.29 -45.46 12.10
CA LEU A 423 1.02 -45.59 11.39
C LEU A 423 1.17 -45.12 9.93
N ARG A 424 1.86 -44.03 9.69
CA ARG A 424 2.16 -43.53 8.35
C ARG A 424 3.05 -44.49 7.53
N LEU A 425 3.99 -45.23 8.16
CA LEU A 425 4.76 -46.29 7.50
C LEU A 425 3.86 -47.42 7.07
N MET A 426 2.88 -47.82 7.88
CA MET A 426 1.94 -48.89 7.57
C MET A 426 0.99 -48.53 6.43
N GLU A 427 0.75 -47.24 6.18
CA GLU A 427 -0.05 -46.76 5.04
C GLU A 427 0.69 -46.79 3.71
N ILE A 428 1.99 -47.16 3.68
CA ILE A 428 2.78 -47.20 2.45
C ILE A 428 2.23 -48.28 1.51
N LYS A 429 1.83 -47.86 0.32
CA LYS A 429 1.28 -48.75 -0.71
C LYS A 429 2.34 -49.72 -1.21
N MET A 430 2.00 -51.00 -1.35
CA MET A 430 2.88 -52.03 -1.91
C MET A 430 3.51 -51.65 -3.25
N ALA A 431 2.78 -50.88 -4.10
CA ALA A 431 3.34 -50.38 -5.36
C ALA A 431 4.52 -49.39 -5.14
N ARG A 432 4.58 -48.69 -4.01
CA ARG A 432 5.69 -47.82 -3.65
C ARG A 432 6.89 -48.63 -3.17
N ILE A 433 6.64 -49.65 -2.37
CA ILE A 433 7.67 -50.59 -1.91
C ILE A 433 8.33 -51.31 -3.11
N LEU A 434 7.53 -51.81 -4.07
CA LEU A 434 8.03 -52.48 -5.26
C LEU A 434 8.84 -51.57 -6.20
N LYS A 435 8.56 -50.29 -6.20
CA LYS A 435 9.26 -49.27 -6.99
C LYS A 435 10.38 -48.59 -6.22
N PHE A 436 10.63 -48.96 -4.97
CA PHE A 436 11.66 -48.38 -4.15
C PHE A 436 13.04 -48.56 -4.78
N ASN A 437 13.78 -47.47 -4.88
CA ASN A 437 15.15 -47.45 -5.36
C ASN A 437 16.03 -46.79 -4.30
N LYS A 438 16.95 -47.56 -3.73
CA LYS A 438 17.87 -47.15 -2.68
C LYS A 438 18.71 -45.93 -3.06
N ASP A 439 19.24 -45.90 -4.29
CA ASP A 439 20.12 -44.81 -4.74
C ASP A 439 19.34 -43.51 -4.85
N LYS A 440 18.12 -43.54 -5.42
CA LYS A 440 17.24 -42.37 -5.48
C LYS A 440 16.79 -41.87 -4.11
N ALA A 441 16.56 -42.79 -3.15
CA ALA A 441 16.23 -42.43 -1.78
C ALA A 441 17.42 -41.70 -1.11
N ASN A 442 18.63 -42.23 -1.28
CA ASN A 442 19.85 -41.64 -0.77
C ASN A 442 20.12 -40.25 -1.41
N GLU A 443 19.96 -40.11 -2.72
CA GLU A 443 20.07 -38.81 -3.40
C GLU A 443 19.04 -37.77 -2.89
N SER A 444 17.80 -38.23 -2.63
CA SER A 444 16.75 -37.34 -2.07
C SER A 444 17.08 -36.90 -0.66
N ILE A 445 17.56 -37.82 0.19
CA ILE A 445 18.00 -37.52 1.57
C ILE A 445 19.19 -36.55 1.53
N ALA A 446 20.18 -36.79 0.67
CA ALA A 446 21.35 -35.92 0.52
C ALA A 446 20.93 -34.47 0.13
N ARG A 447 20.06 -34.33 -0.88
CA ARG A 447 19.54 -33.03 -1.30
C ARG A 447 18.80 -32.30 -0.18
N MET A 448 17.96 -32.99 0.61
CA MET A 448 17.27 -32.38 1.74
C MET A 448 18.26 -31.92 2.81
N ASN A 449 19.31 -32.65 3.10
CA ASN A 449 20.38 -32.26 4.02
C ASN A 449 21.11 -31.02 3.52
N GLU A 450 21.52 -30.99 2.24
CA GLU A 450 22.17 -29.83 1.62
C GLU A 450 21.28 -28.58 1.69
N GLU A 451 19.97 -28.71 1.42
CA GLU A 451 19.01 -27.60 1.53
C GLU A 451 18.86 -27.12 2.98
N ILE A 452 18.80 -28.04 3.97
CA ILE A 452 18.78 -27.67 5.40
C ILE A 452 20.06 -26.92 5.80
N GLU A 453 21.22 -27.37 5.35
CA GLU A 453 22.48 -26.68 5.62
C GLU A 453 22.53 -25.29 4.97
N ALA A 454 22.00 -25.15 3.75
CA ALA A 454 21.88 -23.86 3.08
C ALA A 454 20.98 -22.92 3.88
N ILE A 455 19.80 -23.40 4.31
CA ILE A 455 18.88 -22.63 5.15
C ILE A 455 19.54 -22.24 6.50
N ASN A 456 20.32 -23.12 7.12
CA ASN A 456 21.03 -22.78 8.34
C ASN A 456 22.06 -21.67 8.13
N ARG A 457 22.78 -21.67 7.00
CA ARG A 457 23.69 -20.57 6.64
C ARG A 457 22.92 -19.26 6.45
N ASP A 458 21.76 -19.30 5.78
CA ASP A 458 20.90 -18.14 5.56
C ASP A 458 20.32 -17.60 6.88
N LEU A 459 19.86 -18.45 7.78
CA LEU A 459 19.36 -18.06 9.10
C LEU A 459 20.45 -17.41 9.98
N ASN A 460 21.72 -17.79 9.80
CA ASN A 460 22.84 -17.17 10.51
C ASN A 460 23.24 -15.80 9.95
N ASP A 461 22.82 -15.46 8.74
CA ASP A 461 23.13 -14.18 8.08
C ASP A 461 21.88 -13.57 7.43
N MET A 462 20.92 -13.19 8.26
CA MET A 462 19.67 -12.58 7.81
C MET A 462 19.86 -11.20 7.18
N VAL A 463 20.97 -10.49 7.48
CA VAL A 463 21.28 -9.22 6.83
C VAL A 463 21.55 -9.46 5.35
N ARG A 464 22.38 -10.43 5.02
CA ARG A 464 22.66 -10.81 3.63
C ARG A 464 21.37 -11.25 2.91
N VAL A 465 20.60 -12.17 3.52
CA VAL A 465 19.34 -12.67 2.92
C VAL A 465 18.37 -11.52 2.61
N THR A 466 18.23 -10.58 3.53
CA THR A 466 17.33 -9.44 3.35
C THR A 466 17.87 -8.45 2.32
N THR A 467 19.19 -8.24 2.27
CA THR A 467 19.87 -7.44 1.23
C THR A 467 19.63 -8.04 -0.15
N ASP A 468 19.87 -9.35 -0.30
CA ASP A 468 19.65 -10.09 -1.55
C ASP A 468 18.18 -10.01 -1.99
N TRP A 469 17.23 -10.04 -1.05
CA TRP A 469 15.81 -9.87 -1.31
C TRP A 469 15.50 -8.49 -1.93
N PHE A 470 15.95 -7.40 -1.31
CA PHE A 470 15.72 -6.06 -1.85
C PHE A 470 16.45 -5.83 -3.18
N GLN A 471 17.65 -6.38 -3.34
CA GLN A 471 18.39 -6.32 -4.61
C GLN A 471 17.63 -7.07 -5.71
N MET A 472 17.12 -8.27 -5.42
CA MET A 472 16.31 -9.06 -6.35
C MET A 472 15.04 -8.30 -6.78
N LEU A 473 14.34 -7.64 -5.83
CA LEU A 473 13.16 -6.83 -6.15
C LEU A 473 13.52 -5.67 -7.06
N LYS A 474 14.62 -4.97 -6.78
CA LYS A 474 15.11 -3.86 -7.60
C LYS A 474 15.46 -4.32 -9.02
N ASP A 475 16.18 -5.42 -9.16
CA ASP A 475 16.61 -5.96 -10.46
C ASP A 475 15.41 -6.44 -11.30
N LYS A 476 14.40 -7.03 -10.65
CA LYS A 476 13.24 -7.61 -11.31
C LYS A 476 12.19 -6.58 -11.71
N TYR A 477 11.93 -5.59 -10.85
CA TYR A 477 10.82 -4.65 -11.00
C TYR A 477 11.25 -3.18 -11.15
N GLY A 478 12.47 -2.83 -10.76
CA GLY A 478 12.90 -1.43 -10.68
C GLY A 478 13.00 -0.69 -12.01
N LYS A 479 13.15 -1.42 -13.13
CA LYS A 479 13.25 -0.80 -14.48
C LYS A 479 11.99 -0.04 -14.87
N ASP A 480 10.83 -0.49 -14.40
CA ASP A 480 9.53 0.08 -14.73
C ASP A 480 9.16 1.25 -13.80
N HIS A 481 9.99 1.52 -12.79
CA HIS A 481 9.73 2.54 -11.76
C HIS A 481 10.90 3.55 -11.61
N PRO A 482 11.29 4.28 -12.69
CA PRO A 482 12.27 5.36 -12.56
C PRO A 482 11.68 6.51 -11.73
N ARG A 483 12.57 7.36 -11.15
CA ARG A 483 12.11 8.60 -10.51
C ARG A 483 11.51 9.54 -11.57
N VAL A 484 10.35 10.09 -11.28
CA VAL A 484 9.61 10.98 -12.18
C VAL A 484 9.72 12.43 -11.72
N THR A 485 9.60 12.68 -10.42
CA THR A 485 9.59 14.04 -9.86
C THR A 485 11.02 14.58 -9.67
N GLU A 486 11.26 15.80 -10.15
CA GLU A 486 12.57 16.44 -10.06
C GLU A 486 12.77 17.14 -8.70
N LEU A 487 13.90 16.89 -8.04
CA LEU A 487 14.28 17.59 -6.81
C LEU A 487 14.92 18.95 -7.15
N ARG A 488 14.34 20.03 -6.66
CA ARG A 488 14.84 21.42 -6.85
C ARG A 488 14.61 22.26 -5.61
N ASN A 489 15.50 23.20 -5.37
CA ASN A 489 15.23 24.31 -4.43
C ASN A 489 14.48 25.42 -5.19
N PHE A 490 13.41 25.93 -4.60
CA PHE A 490 12.60 26.95 -5.24
C PHE A 490 13.00 28.35 -4.74
N ASP A 491 13.24 29.26 -5.69
CA ASP A 491 13.39 30.67 -5.37
C ASP A 491 12.09 31.23 -4.79
N THR A 492 12.24 32.11 -3.81
CA THR A 492 11.08 32.77 -3.18
C THR A 492 10.49 33.79 -4.14
N ILE A 493 9.29 33.52 -4.65
CA ILE A 493 8.55 34.47 -5.47
C ILE A 493 7.85 35.46 -4.56
N VAL A 494 8.23 36.74 -4.69
CA VAL A 494 7.55 37.84 -3.94
C VAL A 494 6.32 38.26 -4.74
N ALA A 495 5.15 37.81 -4.32
CA ALA A 495 3.88 38.06 -4.99
C ALA A 495 3.65 39.56 -5.35
N ALA A 496 4.04 40.46 -4.48
CA ALA A 496 3.92 41.91 -4.74
C ALA A 496 4.76 42.43 -5.93
N LYS A 497 5.84 41.70 -6.32
CA LYS A 497 6.66 42.08 -7.46
C LYS A 497 6.14 41.48 -8.79
N VAL A 498 5.25 40.53 -8.71
CA VAL A 498 4.72 39.76 -9.86
C VAL A 498 3.32 40.24 -10.24
N VAL A 499 2.61 40.89 -9.30
CA VAL A 499 1.29 41.50 -9.58
C VAL A 499 1.44 42.58 -10.61
N GLU A 500 0.69 42.45 -11.71
CA GLU A 500 0.59 43.51 -12.70
C GLU A 500 -0.42 44.57 -12.25
N ALA A 501 -0.05 45.84 -12.45
CA ALA A 501 -0.96 46.93 -12.18
C ALA A 501 -2.12 46.95 -13.17
N ASN A 502 -3.34 46.74 -12.69
CA ASN A 502 -4.56 46.65 -13.53
C ASN A 502 -5.35 47.93 -13.59
N GLU A 503 -5.10 48.85 -12.65
CA GLU A 503 -5.84 50.11 -12.55
C GLU A 503 -4.91 51.29 -12.70
N LYS A 504 -5.36 52.29 -13.43
CA LYS A 504 -4.66 53.55 -13.60
C LYS A 504 -4.91 54.44 -12.40
N LEU A 505 -3.84 54.90 -11.77
CA LEU A 505 -3.89 55.85 -10.67
C LEU A 505 -3.83 57.31 -11.22
N TYR A 506 -4.76 58.12 -10.79
CA TYR A 506 -4.87 59.53 -11.17
C TYR A 506 -4.77 60.40 -9.91
N ILE A 507 -4.28 61.63 -10.09
CA ILE A 507 -4.22 62.64 -9.05
C ILE A 507 -5.00 63.89 -9.50
N ASN A 508 -5.77 64.44 -8.60
CA ASN A 508 -6.33 65.76 -8.75
C ASN A 508 -5.66 66.72 -7.73
N ARG A 509 -4.76 67.55 -8.23
CA ARG A 509 -3.98 68.44 -7.39
C ARG A 509 -4.76 69.66 -6.91
N GLU A 510 -5.79 70.01 -7.66
CA GLU A 510 -6.64 71.20 -7.31
C GLU A 510 -7.58 70.86 -6.17
N GLU A 511 -8.14 69.64 -6.19
CA GLU A 511 -9.10 69.20 -5.17
C GLU A 511 -8.43 68.36 -4.07
N GLY A 512 -7.14 68.00 -4.21
CA GLY A 512 -6.32 67.41 -3.16
C GLY A 512 -6.58 65.93 -2.92
N PHE A 513 -7.05 65.15 -3.92
CA PHE A 513 -7.21 63.69 -3.76
C PHE A 513 -6.58 62.88 -4.89
N ILE A 514 -6.35 61.58 -4.59
CA ILE A 514 -5.78 60.60 -5.47
C ILE A 514 -6.67 59.33 -5.48
N GLY A 515 -6.85 58.71 -6.63
CA GLY A 515 -7.70 57.52 -6.76
C GLY A 515 -7.70 56.92 -8.14
N THR A 516 -8.46 55.81 -8.30
CA THR A 516 -8.67 55.11 -9.57
C THR A 516 -10.00 55.54 -10.21
N GLY A 517 -10.12 55.39 -11.55
CA GLY A 517 -11.36 55.70 -12.26
C GLY A 517 -11.68 57.19 -12.48
N LEU A 518 -10.78 58.06 -12.19
CA LEU A 518 -10.94 59.51 -12.39
C LEU A 518 -10.74 59.87 -13.88
N LYS A 519 -11.75 60.52 -14.50
CA LYS A 519 -11.78 60.69 -15.96
C LYS A 519 -11.12 61.97 -16.50
N LYS A 520 -10.81 62.95 -15.62
CA LYS A 520 -10.26 64.26 -16.00
C LYS A 520 -8.99 64.65 -15.27
N ASP A 521 -8.43 63.74 -14.51
CA ASP A 521 -7.31 64.04 -13.62
C ASP A 521 -5.98 63.58 -14.22
N GLU A 522 -4.89 64.03 -13.65
CA GLU A 522 -3.54 63.70 -14.12
C GLU A 522 -3.19 62.27 -13.82
N PHE A 523 -2.78 61.52 -14.85
CA PHE A 523 -2.31 60.14 -14.72
C PHE A 523 -0.97 60.09 -13.97
N VAL A 524 -0.89 59.24 -12.95
CA VAL A 524 0.31 59.07 -12.14
C VAL A 524 1.06 57.79 -12.51
N THR A 525 0.35 56.65 -12.48
CA THR A 525 0.95 55.33 -12.75
C THR A 525 -0.15 54.30 -12.98
N ASN A 526 0.28 53.12 -13.41
CA ASN A 526 -0.55 51.91 -13.48
C ASN A 526 -0.33 51.04 -12.24
#